data_14bae3ed404f48c6ab4e562ff9d5e26a
#
_entry.id   14bae3ed404f48c6ab4e562ff9d5e26a
#
_cell.length_a   1.000
_cell.length_b   1.000
_cell.length_c   1.000
_cell.angle_alpha   90.00
_cell.angle_beta   90.00
_cell.angle_gamma   90.00
#
_symmetry.space_group_name_H-M   'P 1'
#
loop_
_entity.id
_entity.type
_entity.pdbx_description
1 polymer ?
#
loop_
_entity_poly.entity_id
_entity_poly.type
_entity_poly.pdbx_seq_one_letter_code
_entity_poly.pdbx_strand_id
1 'polypeptide(L)'
;VGEVNLKCMAMLDKANTESYGNPEITKVSIGVGKNPGILVSGHDLRDLEMLLQQTQGTGVDVYTHSEMLPAHYYPAFKKYPNFVGNYGNAWWKQKEEFESFNGPILMTTNCIVPPKDSYKDRLYTTGAAGYPGCKHIPGGIGEEKDFSALIAQAKTCPPPQEIEQGEITGGFA
;
A
#
# COMPACT_ATOMS: atom_id res chain seq x y z
N VAL A 1 13.19 -25.17 14.91
CA VAL A 1 13.01 -23.90 14.19
C VAL A 1 11.95 -24.08 13.09
N GLY A 2 12.09 -25.08 12.18
CA GLY A 2 11.15 -25.28 11.07
C GLY A 2 9.70 -25.54 11.49
N GLU A 3 9.48 -26.37 12.49
CA GLU A 3 8.13 -26.67 13.00
C GLU A 3 7.43 -25.42 13.56
N VAL A 4 8.16 -24.60 14.33
CA VAL A 4 7.62 -23.35 14.87
C VAL A 4 7.30 -22.36 13.75
N ASN A 5 8.18 -22.27 12.75
CA ASN A 5 7.97 -21.41 11.60
C ASN A 5 6.71 -21.79 10.81
N LEU A 6 6.49 -23.08 10.55
CA LEU A 6 5.28 -23.56 9.88
C LEU A 6 4.01 -23.20 10.67
N LYS A 7 4.02 -23.32 11.99
CA LYS A 7 2.90 -22.92 12.83
C LYS A 7 2.63 -21.41 12.77
N CYS A 8 3.69 -20.59 12.78
CA CYS A 8 3.56 -19.14 12.64
C CYS A 8 2.99 -18.75 11.28
N MET A 9 3.47 -19.36 10.21
CA MET A 9 2.97 -19.12 8.86
C MET A 9 1.49 -19.52 8.71
N ALA A 10 1.12 -20.68 9.24
CA ALA A 10 -0.27 -21.14 9.22
C ALA A 10 -1.20 -20.22 10.03
N MET A 11 -0.72 -19.69 11.15
CA MET A 11 -1.47 -18.74 11.97
C MET A 11 -1.65 -17.41 11.25
N LEU A 12 -0.62 -16.91 10.58
CA LEU A 12 -0.68 -15.68 9.79
C LEU A 12 -1.66 -15.82 8.62
N ASP A 13 -1.55 -16.92 7.88
CA ASP A 13 -2.48 -17.24 6.79
C ASP A 13 -3.94 -17.30 7.28
N LYS A 14 -4.18 -18.01 8.37
CA LYS A 14 -5.50 -18.09 8.97
C LYS A 14 -6.03 -16.71 9.38
N ALA A 15 -5.24 -15.88 10.02
CA ALA A 15 -5.64 -14.54 10.43
C ALA A 15 -6.03 -13.68 9.22
N ASN A 16 -5.25 -13.72 8.16
CA ASN A 16 -5.51 -12.95 6.95
C ASN A 16 -6.75 -13.48 6.20
N THR A 17 -6.90 -14.80 6.07
CA THR A 17 -8.03 -15.39 5.33
C THR A 17 -9.35 -15.27 6.09
N GLU A 18 -9.35 -15.36 7.41
CA GLU A 18 -10.54 -15.10 8.24
C GLU A 18 -10.96 -13.62 8.21
N SER A 19 -10.01 -12.71 8.12
CA SER A 19 -10.30 -11.27 8.10
C SER A 19 -10.68 -10.74 6.72
N TYR A 20 -10.03 -11.21 5.67
CA TYR A 20 -10.12 -10.61 4.34
C TYR A 20 -10.65 -11.56 3.25
N GLY A 21 -10.93 -12.81 3.61
CA GLY A 21 -11.35 -13.85 2.69
C GLY A 21 -10.17 -14.64 2.10
N ASN A 22 -10.48 -15.73 1.42
CA ASN A 22 -9.46 -16.51 0.73
C ASN A 22 -9.00 -15.80 -0.52
N PRO A 23 -7.67 -15.72 -0.78
CA PRO A 23 -7.16 -15.16 -2.02
C PRO A 23 -7.78 -15.80 -3.27
N GLU A 24 -8.04 -14.98 -4.26
CA GLU A 24 -8.64 -15.41 -5.53
C GLU A 24 -7.71 -15.04 -6.68
N ILE A 25 -7.79 -15.83 -7.77
CA ILE A 25 -7.12 -15.47 -9.02
C ILE A 25 -7.67 -14.11 -9.48
N THR A 26 -6.79 -13.13 -9.59
CA THR A 26 -7.17 -11.74 -9.85
C THR A 26 -6.26 -11.13 -10.87
N LYS A 27 -6.86 -10.36 -11.78
CA LYS A 27 -6.12 -9.45 -12.66
C LYS A 27 -5.96 -8.12 -11.95
N VAL A 28 -4.71 -7.69 -11.80
CA VAL A 28 -4.35 -6.43 -11.14
C VAL A 28 -3.82 -5.47 -12.19
N SER A 29 -4.42 -4.28 -12.25
CA SER A 29 -3.93 -3.23 -13.14
C SER A 29 -2.55 -2.75 -12.69
N ILE A 30 -1.67 -2.52 -13.65
CA ILE A 30 -0.36 -1.89 -13.44
C ILE A 30 -0.29 -0.49 -14.06
N GLY A 31 -1.38 -0.02 -14.63
CA GLY A 31 -1.54 1.35 -15.11
C GLY A 31 -2.04 2.30 -14.04
N VAL A 32 -2.27 3.54 -14.42
CA VAL A 32 -2.75 4.60 -13.51
C VAL A 32 -4.07 5.18 -13.97
N GLY A 33 -4.84 5.70 -13.00
CA GLY A 33 -6.04 6.48 -13.26
C GLY A 33 -5.74 7.97 -13.39
N LYS A 34 -6.80 8.77 -13.43
CA LYS A 34 -6.73 10.24 -13.60
C LYS A 34 -6.81 11.00 -12.28
N ASN A 35 -7.15 10.33 -11.18
CA ASN A 35 -7.28 10.94 -9.87
C ASN A 35 -5.92 11.00 -9.14
N PRO A 36 -5.75 11.95 -8.22
CA PRO A 36 -4.62 11.91 -7.32
C PRO A 36 -4.61 10.62 -6.51
N GLY A 37 -3.44 10.14 -6.13
CA GLY A 37 -3.29 8.83 -5.49
C GLY A 37 -2.42 8.84 -4.25
N ILE A 38 -2.58 7.79 -3.45
CA ILE A 38 -1.71 7.42 -2.34
C ILE A 38 -1.10 6.05 -2.65
N LEU A 39 0.20 5.92 -2.49
CA LEU A 39 0.93 4.68 -2.68
C LEU A 39 1.20 4.02 -1.34
N VAL A 40 0.84 2.75 -1.21
CA VAL A 40 1.05 1.97 0.02
C VAL A 40 2.05 0.87 -0.24
N SER A 41 3.09 0.80 0.58
CA SER A 41 4.11 -0.23 0.53
C SER A 41 4.31 -0.89 1.90
N GLY A 42 4.86 -2.08 1.89
CA GLY A 42 5.06 -2.90 3.09
C GLY A 42 4.13 -4.10 3.13
N HIS A 43 3.73 -4.54 4.34
CA HIS A 43 3.04 -5.82 4.53
C HIS A 43 1.77 -5.72 5.38
N ASP A 44 1.44 -4.56 5.95
CA ASP A 44 0.33 -4.44 6.89
C ASP A 44 -1.01 -4.25 6.17
N LEU A 45 -1.80 -5.32 6.10
CA LEU A 45 -3.12 -5.30 5.48
C LEU A 45 -4.15 -4.50 6.28
N ARG A 46 -3.99 -4.41 7.60
CA ARG A 46 -4.89 -3.62 8.45
C ARG A 46 -4.74 -2.13 8.18
N ASP A 47 -3.51 -1.66 8.01
CA ASP A 47 -3.23 -0.27 7.63
C ASP A 47 -3.84 0.05 6.27
N LEU A 48 -3.71 -0.85 5.31
CA LEU A 48 -4.33 -0.70 3.99
C LEU A 48 -5.86 -0.63 4.10
N GLU A 49 -6.48 -1.50 4.89
CA GLU A 49 -7.93 -1.48 5.11
C GLU A 49 -8.41 -0.14 5.66
N MET A 50 -7.76 0.36 6.71
CA MET A 50 -8.10 1.67 7.30
C MET A 50 -7.94 2.81 6.30
N LEU A 51 -6.88 2.80 5.50
CA LEU A 51 -6.67 3.80 4.46
C LEU A 51 -7.76 3.75 3.38
N LEU A 52 -8.13 2.56 2.93
CA LEU A 52 -9.21 2.39 1.96
C LEU A 52 -10.56 2.88 2.50
N GLN A 53 -10.86 2.59 3.76
CA GLN A 53 -12.07 3.09 4.41
C GLN A 53 -12.09 4.63 4.48
N GLN A 54 -10.98 5.25 4.83
CA GLN A 54 -10.87 6.71 4.99
C GLN A 54 -10.82 7.46 3.65
N THR A 55 -10.37 6.81 2.58
CA THR A 55 -10.28 7.41 1.24
C THR A 55 -11.57 7.29 0.43
N GLN A 56 -12.52 6.48 0.85
CA GLN A 56 -13.80 6.35 0.16
C GLN A 56 -14.52 7.70 0.00
N GLY A 57 -14.96 7.99 -1.22
CA GLY A 57 -15.69 9.22 -1.52
C GLY A 57 -14.88 10.51 -1.50
N THR A 58 -13.55 10.43 -1.33
CA THR A 58 -12.67 11.61 -1.27
C THR A 58 -12.12 12.04 -2.64
N GLY A 59 -12.26 11.21 -3.67
CA GLY A 59 -11.65 11.42 -4.99
C GLY A 59 -10.17 11.05 -5.03
N VAL A 60 -9.63 10.41 -4.00
CA VAL A 60 -8.25 9.94 -3.92
C VAL A 60 -8.21 8.44 -4.14
N ASP A 61 -7.37 7.98 -5.08
CA ASP A 61 -7.15 6.58 -5.37
C ASP A 61 -6.02 6.00 -4.54
N VAL A 62 -6.04 4.70 -4.34
CA VAL A 62 -5.02 3.96 -3.59
C VAL A 62 -4.36 2.94 -4.51
N TYR A 63 -3.05 2.91 -4.48
CA TYR A 63 -2.20 1.97 -5.21
C TYR A 63 -1.32 1.21 -4.22
N THR A 64 -0.99 -0.01 -4.57
CA THR A 64 0.04 -0.77 -3.84
C THR A 64 1.39 -0.69 -4.55
N HIS A 65 2.46 -0.96 -3.82
CA HIS A 65 3.82 -1.06 -4.35
C HIS A 65 4.49 -2.32 -3.82
N SER A 66 5.24 -3.01 -4.72
CA SER A 66 6.10 -4.12 -4.35
C SER A 66 5.35 -5.23 -3.58
N GLU A 67 5.76 -5.50 -2.37
CA GLU A 67 5.30 -6.62 -1.53
C GLU A 67 3.85 -6.49 -1.05
N MET A 68 3.22 -5.34 -1.22
CA MET A 68 1.78 -5.16 -0.96
C MET A 68 0.89 -5.66 -2.11
N LEU A 69 1.45 -6.07 -3.24
CA LEU A 69 0.70 -6.60 -4.39
C LEU A 69 -0.32 -7.69 -4.02
N PRO A 70 -0.01 -8.66 -3.13
CA PRO A 70 -0.97 -9.69 -2.76
C PRO A 70 -2.26 -9.19 -2.12
N ALA A 71 -2.31 -7.96 -1.62
CA ALA A 71 -3.53 -7.37 -1.08
C ALA A 71 -4.69 -7.36 -2.09
N HIS A 72 -4.39 -7.23 -3.38
CA HIS A 72 -5.40 -7.23 -4.45
C HIS A 72 -6.12 -8.58 -4.62
N TYR A 73 -5.55 -9.66 -4.09
CA TYR A 73 -6.12 -11.00 -4.23
C TYR A 73 -7.20 -11.31 -3.18
N TYR A 74 -7.30 -10.52 -2.12
CA TYR A 74 -8.28 -10.72 -1.05
C TYR A 74 -9.63 -10.10 -1.41
N PRO A 75 -10.73 -10.88 -1.31
CA PRO A 75 -12.08 -10.39 -1.64
C PRO A 75 -12.49 -9.12 -0.90
N ALA A 76 -12.10 -8.99 0.37
CA ALA A 76 -12.47 -7.85 1.20
C ALA A 76 -11.99 -6.49 0.65
N PHE A 77 -10.89 -6.45 -0.10
CA PHE A 77 -10.36 -5.22 -0.69
C PHE A 77 -10.96 -4.90 -2.07
N LYS A 78 -11.53 -5.89 -2.75
CA LYS A 78 -12.11 -5.72 -4.09
C LYS A 78 -13.37 -4.85 -4.12
N LYS A 79 -14.01 -4.66 -2.97
CA LYS A 79 -15.21 -3.81 -2.83
C LYS A 79 -14.92 -2.31 -2.93
N TYR A 80 -13.65 -1.89 -2.81
CA TYR A 80 -13.27 -0.49 -2.86
C TYR A 80 -12.98 -0.04 -4.30
N PRO A 81 -13.82 0.81 -4.91
CA PRO A 81 -13.62 1.24 -6.30
C PRO A 81 -12.39 2.13 -6.48
N ASN A 82 -11.90 2.76 -5.41
CA ASN A 82 -10.70 3.58 -5.40
C ASN A 82 -9.40 2.78 -5.16
N PHE A 83 -9.49 1.47 -5.00
CA PHE A 83 -8.33 0.57 -4.98
C PHE A 83 -7.98 0.18 -6.40
N VAL A 84 -7.06 0.92 -7.03
CA VAL A 84 -6.87 0.92 -8.49
C VAL A 84 -5.98 -0.23 -8.96
N GLY A 85 -4.81 -0.36 -8.38
CA GLY A 85 -3.86 -1.35 -8.86
C GLY A 85 -2.51 -1.28 -8.17
N ASN A 86 -1.52 -1.92 -8.78
CA ASN A 86 -0.15 -1.93 -8.31
C ASN A 86 0.71 -0.98 -9.16
N TYR A 87 1.46 -0.13 -8.50
CA TYR A 87 2.35 0.84 -9.14
C TYR A 87 3.80 0.44 -8.90
N GLY A 88 4.54 0.33 -9.97
CA GLY A 88 5.96 0.02 -9.89
C GLY A 88 6.27 -1.47 -9.71
N ASN A 89 7.50 -1.74 -9.35
CA ASN A 89 8.10 -3.08 -9.31
C ASN A 89 8.64 -3.42 -7.92
N ALA A 90 9.87 -3.89 -7.87
CA ALA A 90 10.51 -4.34 -6.66
C ALA A 90 11.04 -3.16 -5.80
N TRP A 91 11.24 -3.41 -4.51
CA TRP A 91 11.62 -2.41 -3.53
C TRP A 91 12.88 -1.58 -3.89
N TRP A 92 13.82 -2.13 -4.61
CA TRP A 92 15.05 -1.41 -5.00
C TRP A 92 14.84 -0.32 -6.06
N LYS A 93 13.67 -0.32 -6.71
CA LYS A 93 13.28 0.74 -7.66
C LYS A 93 12.53 1.90 -7.00
N GLN A 94 12.39 1.91 -5.69
CA GLN A 94 11.61 2.89 -4.95
C GLN A 94 11.94 4.34 -5.33
N LYS A 95 13.23 4.65 -5.50
CA LYS A 95 13.66 6.04 -5.72
C LYS A 95 13.05 6.68 -6.96
N GLU A 96 13.01 5.94 -8.06
CA GLU A 96 12.46 6.41 -9.33
C GLU A 96 10.93 6.35 -9.31
N GLU A 97 10.40 5.27 -8.78
CA GLU A 97 8.97 5.00 -8.78
C GLU A 97 8.21 5.89 -7.80
N PHE A 98 8.76 6.17 -6.62
CA PHE A 98 8.15 7.09 -5.66
C PHE A 98 8.21 8.54 -6.15
N GLU A 99 9.26 8.89 -6.87
CA GLU A 99 9.37 10.21 -7.50
C GLU A 99 8.30 10.42 -8.57
N SER A 100 8.11 9.46 -9.47
CA SER A 100 7.13 9.51 -10.56
C SER A 100 5.68 9.33 -10.11
N PHE A 101 5.45 8.77 -8.92
CA PHE A 101 4.10 8.61 -8.38
C PHE A 101 3.41 9.95 -8.09
N ASN A 102 4.15 10.99 -7.80
CA ASN A 102 3.70 12.36 -7.54
C ASN A 102 2.87 12.58 -6.27
N GLY A 103 2.28 11.56 -5.71
CA GLY A 103 1.43 11.62 -4.51
C GLY A 103 2.13 11.17 -3.23
N PRO A 104 1.44 11.19 -2.09
CA PRO A 104 1.95 10.66 -0.84
C PRO A 104 2.22 9.17 -0.88
N ILE A 105 3.22 8.73 -0.13
CA ILE A 105 3.61 7.33 0.03
C ILE A 105 3.50 6.95 1.50
N LEU A 106 2.85 5.83 1.79
CA LEU A 106 2.74 5.25 3.11
C LEU A 106 3.56 3.96 3.20
N MET A 107 4.57 3.96 4.04
CA MET A 107 5.37 2.77 4.38
C MET A 107 4.83 2.16 5.66
N THR A 108 4.23 0.98 5.56
CA THR A 108 3.61 0.27 6.70
C THR A 108 4.58 -0.60 7.47
N THR A 109 5.60 -1.09 6.79
CA THR A 109 6.69 -1.89 7.37
C THR A 109 8.03 -1.48 6.78
N ASN A 110 9.05 -2.30 6.96
CA ASN A 110 10.42 -2.07 6.49
C ASN A 110 10.57 -2.08 4.95
N CYS A 111 11.78 -2.26 4.47
CA CYS A 111 12.22 -2.08 3.07
C CYS A 111 12.20 -0.62 2.61
N ILE A 112 12.47 0.32 3.52
CA ILE A 112 12.61 1.73 3.19
C ILE A 112 14.03 1.99 2.66
N VAL A 113 14.11 2.33 1.37
CA VAL A 113 15.35 2.82 0.77
C VAL A 113 15.51 4.29 1.14
N PRO A 114 16.74 4.78 1.47
CA PRO A 114 16.96 6.18 1.79
C PRO A 114 16.30 7.10 0.75
N PRO A 115 15.32 7.95 1.15
CA PRO A 115 14.52 8.71 0.20
C PRO A 115 15.31 9.84 -0.45
N LYS A 116 14.95 10.16 -1.69
CA LYS A 116 15.41 11.39 -2.35
C LYS A 116 14.67 12.59 -1.77
N ASP A 117 15.32 13.75 -1.79
CA ASP A 117 14.73 15.03 -1.37
C ASP A 117 13.48 15.38 -2.19
N SER A 118 13.40 14.92 -3.43
CA SER A 118 12.28 15.17 -4.35
C SER A 118 10.93 14.61 -3.88
N TYR A 119 10.91 13.54 -3.05
CA TYR A 119 9.68 12.97 -2.53
C TYR A 119 9.65 12.78 -1.01
N LYS A 120 10.71 13.15 -0.30
CA LYS A 120 10.83 12.98 1.15
C LYS A 120 9.66 13.63 1.91
N ASP A 121 9.21 14.78 1.45
CA ASP A 121 8.07 15.51 2.04
C ASP A 121 6.71 14.80 1.86
N ARG A 122 6.64 13.84 0.95
CA ARG A 122 5.47 13.02 0.66
C ARG A 122 5.54 11.63 1.26
N LEU A 123 6.65 11.27 1.92
CA LEU A 123 6.87 9.95 2.50
C LEU A 123 6.44 9.93 3.95
N TYR A 124 5.50 9.04 4.24
CA TYR A 124 4.97 8.78 5.59
C TYR A 124 5.31 7.36 6.00
N THR A 125 5.54 7.19 7.29
CA THR A 125 5.73 5.89 7.93
C THR A 125 4.66 5.65 8.97
N THR A 126 4.40 4.40 9.32
CA THR A 126 3.47 4.03 10.40
C THR A 126 3.91 2.73 11.08
N GLY A 127 3.32 2.44 12.24
CA GLY A 127 3.67 1.24 13.00
C GLY A 127 5.11 1.25 13.49
N ALA A 128 5.79 0.14 13.29
CA ALA A 128 7.20 -0.02 13.65
C ALA A 128 8.18 0.55 12.62
N ALA A 129 7.69 0.94 11.43
CA ALA A 129 8.51 1.55 10.40
C ALA A 129 8.81 3.01 10.73
N GLY A 130 9.99 3.48 10.41
CA GLY A 130 10.37 4.88 10.59
C GLY A 130 11.61 5.23 9.78
N TYR A 131 11.71 6.52 9.40
CA TYR A 131 12.90 7.05 8.77
C TYR A 131 13.12 8.50 9.24
N PRO A 132 14.37 8.89 9.58
CA PRO A 132 14.66 10.24 10.04
C PRO A 132 14.21 11.33 9.06
N GLY A 133 13.46 12.29 9.55
CA GLY A 133 12.93 13.40 8.76
C GLY A 133 11.69 13.09 7.93
N CYS A 134 11.14 11.89 7.99
CA CYS A 134 9.84 11.55 7.42
C CYS A 134 8.73 11.68 8.46
N LYS A 135 7.53 12.02 8.00
CA LYS A 135 6.36 12.12 8.87
C LYS A 135 5.91 10.72 9.31
N HIS A 136 5.54 10.58 10.56
CA HIS A 136 5.06 9.32 11.12
C HIS A 136 3.60 9.41 11.53
N ILE A 137 2.80 8.45 11.10
CA ILE A 137 1.41 8.32 11.51
C ILE A 137 1.36 7.45 12.77
N PRO A 138 0.97 8.01 13.92
CA PRO A 138 0.93 7.26 15.17
C PRO A 138 -0.23 6.28 15.21
N GLY A 139 -0.10 5.27 16.04
CA GLY A 139 -1.10 4.23 16.29
C GLY A 139 -0.43 2.88 16.54
N GLY A 140 -0.88 2.17 17.56
CA GLY A 140 -0.41 0.86 17.93
C GLY A 140 -1.23 -0.27 17.32
N ILE A 141 -0.89 -1.50 17.70
CA ILE A 141 -1.64 -2.70 17.30
C ILE A 141 -3.08 -2.60 17.85
N GLY A 142 -4.06 -2.72 16.97
CA GLY A 142 -5.48 -2.65 17.31
C GLY A 142 -6.05 -1.24 17.48
N GLU A 143 -5.23 -0.20 17.37
CA GLU A 143 -5.68 1.18 17.36
C GLU A 143 -6.06 1.64 15.96
N GLU A 144 -7.02 2.54 15.88
CA GLU A 144 -7.33 3.21 14.62
C GLU A 144 -6.31 4.32 14.34
N LYS A 145 -5.83 4.36 13.09
CA LYS A 145 -4.88 5.37 12.63
C LYS A 145 -5.62 6.44 11.83
N ASP A 146 -5.19 7.68 11.96
CA ASP A 146 -5.71 8.80 11.21
C ASP A 146 -4.82 9.10 10.00
N PHE A 147 -5.32 8.83 8.80
CA PHE A 147 -4.64 9.10 7.54
C PHE A 147 -5.09 10.40 6.86
N SER A 148 -5.79 11.27 7.55
CA SER A 148 -6.32 12.53 7.00
C SER A 148 -5.23 13.42 6.40
N ALA A 149 -4.03 13.44 7.00
CA ALA A 149 -2.90 14.20 6.48
C ALA A 149 -2.43 13.71 5.11
N LEU A 150 -2.40 12.38 4.89
CA LEU A 150 -2.10 11.80 3.58
C LEU A 150 -3.15 12.17 2.53
N ILE A 151 -4.43 12.07 2.90
CA ILE A 151 -5.54 12.38 2.01
C ILE A 151 -5.52 13.87 1.63
N ALA A 152 -5.30 14.75 2.58
CA ALA A 152 -5.20 16.19 2.35
C ALA A 152 -4.03 16.53 1.41
N GLN A 153 -2.86 15.94 1.63
CA GLN A 153 -1.72 16.14 0.75
C GLN A 153 -1.96 15.57 -0.65
N ALA A 154 -2.56 14.37 -0.75
CA ALA A 154 -2.88 13.76 -2.04
C ALA A 154 -3.73 14.66 -2.94
N LYS A 155 -4.72 15.34 -2.36
CA LYS A 155 -5.60 16.29 -3.08
C LYS A 155 -4.85 17.49 -3.67
N THR A 156 -3.68 17.81 -3.15
CA THR A 156 -2.83 18.90 -3.66
C THR A 156 -1.79 18.43 -4.67
N CYS A 157 -1.65 17.13 -4.84
CA CYS A 157 -0.67 16.52 -5.74
C CYS A 157 -1.28 16.21 -7.11
N PRO A 158 -0.47 16.22 -8.18
CA PRO A 158 -0.92 15.73 -9.48
C PRO A 158 -1.14 14.20 -9.44
N PRO A 159 -1.90 13.65 -10.40
CA PRO A 159 -2.03 12.20 -10.56
C PRO A 159 -0.67 11.52 -10.77
N PRO A 160 -0.57 10.21 -10.48
CA PRO A 160 0.64 9.45 -10.76
C PRO A 160 1.02 9.51 -12.24
N GLN A 161 2.32 9.57 -12.52
CA GLN A 161 2.81 9.42 -13.87
C GLN A 161 2.74 7.94 -14.27
N GLU A 162 2.19 7.65 -15.44
CA GLU A 162 2.14 6.29 -15.95
C GLU A 162 3.53 5.79 -16.30
N ILE A 163 3.93 4.67 -15.72
CA ILE A 163 5.22 4.02 -15.97
C ILE A 163 5.07 2.65 -16.65
N GLU A 164 3.92 2.01 -16.47
CA GLU A 164 3.57 0.73 -17.08
C GLU A 164 2.09 0.71 -17.42
N GLN A 165 1.71 -0.18 -18.34
CA GLN A 165 0.32 -0.38 -18.74
C GLN A 165 -0.01 -1.87 -18.78
N GLY A 166 -1.27 -2.19 -18.60
CA GLY A 166 -1.78 -3.55 -18.69
C GLY A 166 -2.18 -4.13 -17.36
N GLU A 167 -2.17 -5.43 -17.29
CA GLU A 167 -2.60 -6.20 -16.12
C GLU A 167 -1.65 -7.35 -15.84
N ILE A 168 -1.49 -7.70 -14.59
CA ILE A 168 -0.82 -8.92 -14.14
C ILE A 168 -1.84 -9.82 -13.45
N THR A 169 -1.69 -11.14 -13.61
CA THR A 169 -2.56 -12.12 -12.95
C THR A 169 -1.82 -12.78 -11.81
N GLY A 170 -2.43 -12.81 -10.64
CA GLY A 170 -1.89 -13.44 -9.45
C GLY A 170 -3.01 -14.03 -8.57
N GLY A 171 -2.67 -14.42 -7.34
CA GLY A 171 -3.60 -15.07 -6.42
C GLY A 171 -3.67 -16.59 -6.59
N PHE A 172 -2.68 -17.18 -7.24
CA PHE A 172 -2.53 -18.63 -7.28
C PHE A 172 -2.05 -19.14 -5.91
N ALA A 173 -2.76 -20.12 -5.36
CA ALA A 173 -2.38 -20.79 -4.13
C ALA A 173 -1.26 -21.83 -4.39
#